data_39aaf15f6c020f13400c74c7f79a9013
#
_entry.id   39aaf15f6c020f13400c74c7f79a9013
#
_cell.length_a   1.000
_cell.length_b   1.000
_cell.length_c   1.000
_cell.angle_alpha   90.00
_cell.angle_beta   90.00
_cell.angle_gamma   90.00
#
_symmetry.space_group_name_H-M   'P 1'
#
loop_
_entity.id
_entity.type
_entity.pdbx_description
1 polymer ?
#
loop_
_entity_poly.entity_id
_entity_poly.type
_entity_poly.pdbx_seq_one_letter_code
_entity_poly.pdbx_strand_id
1 'polypeptide(L)'
;TNKETINMNKETSIAKREPAGALTSNQFESDASHGAQNITQEDLALPFLKVLGQLSPEVNKQDAKHVEGAEAGMILNTVTNQLYNGKQGIEVLPVFYKRQYIEWQERGEGKGAPVNIYNAGDDIPKTTRDKANKDRLANGNYLENTANHYIVVLGKSPTTALLSMKATQLKTSKKW
;
A
#
# COMPACT_ATOMS: atom_id res chain seq x y z
N THR A 1 82.44 8.69 -28.00
CA THR A 1 81.42 7.65 -27.88
C THR A 1 80.58 7.89 -26.64
N ASN A 2 79.47 8.64 -26.80
CA ASN A 2 78.52 8.92 -25.72
C ASN A 2 77.54 7.77 -25.63
N LYS A 3 77.38 7.23 -24.45
CA LYS A 3 76.35 6.32 -24.06
C LYS A 3 75.28 7.16 -23.29
N GLU A 4 74.16 7.43 -23.94
CA GLU A 4 72.96 7.97 -23.27
C GLU A 4 72.29 6.83 -22.50
N THR A 5 72.16 7.04 -21.21
CA THR A 5 71.38 6.15 -20.30
C THR A 5 69.97 6.69 -20.24
N ILE A 6 69.01 5.97 -20.83
CA ILE A 6 67.60 6.31 -20.77
C ILE A 6 67.07 5.90 -19.42
N ASN A 7 66.71 6.86 -18.59
CA ASN A 7 66.07 6.66 -17.32
C ASN A 7 64.53 6.59 -17.56
N MET A 8 63.98 5.36 -17.56
CA MET A 8 62.54 5.12 -17.58
C MET A 8 62.06 4.92 -16.15
N ASN A 9 61.68 6.00 -15.47
CA ASN A 9 60.81 5.93 -14.33
C ASN A 9 59.57 6.76 -14.57
N LYS A 10 58.58 6.10 -15.18
CA LYS A 10 57.24 6.66 -15.27
C LYS A 10 56.41 6.04 -14.15
N GLU A 11 56.49 6.64 -12.97
CA GLU A 11 55.55 6.34 -11.90
C GLU A 11 54.16 6.75 -12.35
N THR A 12 53.32 5.76 -12.64
CA THR A 12 51.91 5.92 -12.82
C THR A 12 51.28 6.14 -11.44
N SER A 13 51.12 7.41 -11.04
CA SER A 13 50.35 7.73 -9.86
C SER A 13 48.90 7.36 -10.11
N ILE A 14 48.48 6.22 -9.55
CA ILE A 14 47.09 5.85 -9.45
C ILE A 14 46.44 6.89 -8.53
N ALA A 15 45.71 7.80 -9.08
CA ALA A 15 44.88 8.75 -8.31
C ALA A 15 43.97 7.93 -7.39
N LYS A 16 44.25 8.00 -6.10
CA LYS A 16 43.44 7.41 -5.05
C LYS A 16 42.08 8.07 -5.15
N ARG A 17 41.09 7.36 -5.71
CA ARG A 17 39.68 7.79 -5.69
C ARG A 17 39.31 7.87 -4.22
N GLU A 18 39.08 9.06 -3.75
CA GLU A 18 38.41 9.26 -2.47
C GLU A 18 37.03 8.55 -2.55
N PRO A 19 36.65 7.78 -1.54
CA PRO A 19 35.31 7.19 -1.52
C PRO A 19 34.33 8.35 -1.59
N ALA A 20 33.43 8.30 -2.58
CA ALA A 20 32.29 9.23 -2.66
C ALA A 20 31.69 9.28 -1.26
N GLY A 21 31.63 10.48 -0.67
CA GLY A 21 31.27 10.67 0.71
C GLY A 21 30.01 9.90 1.03
N ALA A 22 30.08 9.03 2.02
CA ALA A 22 28.89 8.35 2.50
C ALA A 22 27.87 9.42 2.88
N LEU A 23 26.70 9.38 2.24
CA LEU A 23 25.58 10.27 2.56
C LEU A 23 25.33 10.14 4.07
N THR A 24 25.52 11.21 4.81
CA THR A 24 25.29 11.23 6.26
C THR A 24 23.78 11.17 6.49
N SER A 25 23.34 10.55 7.59
CA SER A 25 21.92 10.47 7.97
C SER A 25 21.23 11.86 7.94
N ASN A 26 21.94 12.91 8.28
CA ASN A 26 21.43 14.29 8.29
C ASN A 26 21.14 14.82 6.87
N GLN A 27 21.87 14.37 5.84
CA GLN A 27 21.55 14.72 4.46
C GLN A 27 20.28 14.01 3.98
N PHE A 28 20.08 12.76 4.38
CA PHE A 28 18.84 12.03 4.12
C PHE A 28 17.63 12.65 4.81
N GLU A 29 17.78 13.12 6.05
CA GLU A 29 16.71 13.80 6.80
C GLU A 29 16.36 15.16 6.19
N SER A 30 17.34 15.93 5.71
CA SER A 30 17.09 17.18 5.03
C SER A 30 16.45 17.01 3.66
N ASP A 31 16.86 15.99 2.89
CA ASP A 31 16.32 15.71 1.55
C ASP A 31 14.95 15.05 1.62
N ALA A 32 14.65 14.27 2.66
CA ALA A 32 13.35 13.66 2.86
C ALA A 32 12.20 14.67 2.97
N SER A 33 12.50 15.92 3.39
CA SER A 33 11.50 16.98 3.48
C SER A 33 11.32 17.80 2.18
N HIS A 34 12.29 17.78 1.28
CA HIS A 34 12.26 18.65 0.09
C HIS A 34 11.29 18.17 -1.01
N GLY A 35 10.95 16.89 -1.06
CA GLY A 35 9.98 16.35 -2.03
C GLY A 35 8.52 16.38 -1.57
N ALA A 36 8.27 16.61 -0.28
CA ALA A 36 6.95 16.47 0.33
C ALA A 36 6.24 17.80 0.64
N GLN A 37 6.88 18.93 0.38
CA GLN A 37 6.39 20.26 0.80
C GLN A 37 5.08 20.69 0.15
N ASN A 38 4.68 20.09 -0.95
CA ASN A 38 3.46 20.40 -1.68
C ASN A 38 2.49 19.20 -1.75
N ILE A 39 2.75 18.13 -1.00
CA ILE A 39 1.87 16.96 -0.98
C ILE A 39 0.73 17.24 -0.01
N THR A 40 -0.48 17.32 -0.55
CA THR A 40 -1.72 17.42 0.25
C THR A 40 -2.20 16.03 0.67
N GLN A 41 -3.13 15.98 1.63
CA GLN A 41 -3.73 14.71 2.03
C GLN A 41 -4.47 14.01 0.87
N GLU A 42 -4.92 14.77 -0.12
CA GLU A 42 -5.57 14.27 -1.33
C GLU A 42 -4.56 13.61 -2.28
N ASP A 43 -3.34 14.13 -2.35
CA ASP A 43 -2.25 13.55 -3.14
C ASP A 43 -1.75 12.22 -2.54
N LEU A 44 -1.98 12.01 -1.24
CA LEU A 44 -1.66 10.78 -0.52
C LEU A 44 -2.81 9.77 -0.51
N ALA A 45 -3.91 10.04 -1.20
CA ALA A 45 -5.02 9.13 -1.30
C ALA A 45 -4.58 7.82 -1.98
N LEU A 46 -4.35 6.80 -1.16
CA LEU A 46 -4.00 5.48 -1.65
C LEU A 46 -5.22 4.84 -2.32
N PRO A 47 -5.19 4.55 -3.63
CA PRO A 47 -6.33 3.95 -4.30
C PRO A 47 -6.55 2.52 -3.81
N PHE A 48 -7.79 2.21 -3.42
CA PHE A 48 -8.21 0.87 -3.11
C PHE A 48 -8.80 0.19 -4.35
N LEU A 49 -8.53 -1.10 -4.51
CA LEU A 49 -9.30 -1.94 -5.41
C LEU A 49 -10.49 -2.55 -4.65
N LYS A 50 -11.68 -2.16 -5.05
CA LYS A 50 -12.95 -2.59 -4.44
C LYS A 50 -13.74 -3.46 -5.41
N VAL A 51 -14.11 -4.66 -5.01
CA VAL A 51 -15.07 -5.47 -5.76
C VAL A 51 -16.47 -4.93 -5.47
N LEU A 52 -17.19 -4.57 -6.51
CA LEU A 52 -18.54 -4.02 -6.42
C LEU A 52 -19.57 -5.14 -6.24
N GLY A 53 -20.42 -4.99 -5.22
CA GLY A 53 -21.60 -5.84 -5.02
C GLY A 53 -22.87 -5.15 -5.53
N GLN A 54 -24.00 -5.86 -5.55
CA GLN A 54 -25.30 -5.29 -5.96
C GLN A 54 -25.75 -4.12 -5.08
N LEU A 55 -25.37 -4.12 -3.80
CA LEU A 55 -25.72 -3.07 -2.84
C LEU A 55 -24.62 -2.00 -2.69
N SER A 56 -23.59 -2.03 -3.54
CA SER A 56 -22.54 -1.01 -3.50
C SER A 56 -23.10 0.33 -3.97
N PRO A 57 -22.83 1.43 -3.24
CA PRO A 57 -23.32 2.77 -3.61
C PRO A 57 -22.92 3.16 -5.04
N GLU A 58 -21.75 2.75 -5.48
CA GLU A 58 -21.21 3.05 -6.80
C GLU A 58 -22.02 2.43 -7.95
N VAL A 59 -22.77 1.35 -7.67
CA VAL A 59 -23.65 0.67 -8.64
C VAL A 59 -25.05 1.31 -8.66
N ASN A 60 -25.47 1.92 -7.55
CA ASN A 60 -26.78 2.52 -7.43
C ASN A 60 -26.83 3.89 -8.11
N LYS A 61 -27.58 4.01 -9.19
CA LYS A 61 -27.73 5.27 -9.96
C LYS A 61 -28.31 6.45 -9.18
N GLN A 62 -28.96 6.19 -8.04
CA GLN A 62 -29.56 7.23 -7.19
C GLN A 62 -28.62 7.66 -6.05
N ASP A 63 -27.48 6.99 -5.88
CA ASP A 63 -26.52 7.32 -4.84
C ASP A 63 -25.54 8.42 -5.31
N ALA A 64 -25.20 9.33 -4.40
CA ALA A 64 -24.22 10.38 -4.70
C ALA A 64 -22.81 9.86 -5.07
N LYS A 65 -22.51 8.61 -4.71
CA LYS A 65 -21.26 7.91 -5.04
C LYS A 65 -21.37 7.06 -6.30
N HIS A 66 -22.42 7.21 -7.08
CA HIS A 66 -22.59 6.46 -8.31
C HIS A 66 -21.42 6.69 -9.27
N VAL A 67 -20.91 5.61 -9.84
CA VAL A 67 -19.89 5.64 -10.89
C VAL A 67 -20.53 5.16 -12.18
N GLU A 68 -20.47 5.97 -13.23
CA GLU A 68 -21.08 5.63 -14.52
C GLU A 68 -20.47 4.35 -15.08
N GLY A 69 -21.31 3.42 -15.52
CA GLY A 69 -20.91 2.11 -16.02
C GLY A 69 -20.54 1.08 -14.96
N ALA A 70 -20.67 1.42 -13.67
CA ALA A 70 -20.40 0.47 -12.59
C ALA A 70 -21.51 -0.59 -12.49
N GLU A 71 -21.09 -1.85 -12.50
CA GLU A 71 -21.97 -3.00 -12.34
C GLU A 71 -21.46 -3.94 -11.23
N ALA A 72 -22.39 -4.71 -10.67
CA ALA A 72 -22.01 -5.72 -9.68
C ALA A 72 -21.06 -6.76 -10.28
N GLY A 73 -20.00 -7.08 -9.55
CA GLY A 73 -18.95 -7.99 -9.98
C GLY A 73 -17.76 -7.31 -10.67
N MET A 74 -17.84 -6.02 -10.96
CA MET A 74 -16.69 -5.24 -11.43
C MET A 74 -15.74 -4.90 -10.28
N ILE A 75 -14.51 -4.54 -10.64
CA ILE A 75 -13.50 -4.05 -9.72
C ILE A 75 -13.32 -2.55 -9.99
N LEU A 76 -13.43 -1.76 -8.93
CA LEU A 76 -13.30 -0.30 -8.98
C LEU A 76 -11.99 0.14 -8.30
N ASN A 77 -11.27 1.04 -8.96
CA ASN A 77 -10.22 1.84 -8.32
C ASN A 77 -10.90 3.07 -7.67
N THR A 78 -10.82 3.19 -6.35
CA THR A 78 -11.61 4.19 -5.59
C THR A 78 -11.13 5.63 -5.75
N VAL A 79 -9.96 5.87 -6.31
CA VAL A 79 -9.42 7.22 -6.54
C VAL A 79 -9.61 7.66 -7.98
N THR A 80 -9.29 6.78 -8.93
CA THR A 80 -9.38 7.10 -10.36
C THR A 80 -10.77 6.84 -10.96
N ASN A 81 -11.67 6.18 -10.22
CA ASN A 81 -12.94 5.66 -10.69
C ASN A 81 -12.83 4.70 -11.89
N GLN A 82 -11.64 4.17 -12.14
CA GLN A 82 -11.43 3.21 -13.21
C GLN A 82 -12.11 1.88 -12.88
N LEU A 83 -12.90 1.39 -13.82
CA LEU A 83 -13.62 0.13 -13.73
C LEU A 83 -12.88 -0.95 -14.52
N TYR A 84 -12.79 -2.13 -13.92
CA TYR A 84 -12.23 -3.32 -14.54
C TYR A 84 -13.27 -4.43 -14.57
N ASN A 85 -13.28 -5.22 -15.62
CA ASN A 85 -14.20 -6.36 -15.75
C ASN A 85 -13.80 -7.46 -14.76
N GLY A 86 -14.64 -7.73 -13.77
CA GLY A 86 -14.34 -8.72 -12.73
C GLY A 86 -14.27 -10.18 -13.23
N LYS A 87 -14.90 -10.50 -14.38
CA LYS A 87 -14.82 -11.83 -14.99
C LYS A 87 -13.48 -12.06 -15.69
N GLN A 88 -12.94 -11.02 -16.30
CA GLN A 88 -11.62 -11.07 -16.95
C GLN A 88 -10.49 -10.98 -15.92
N GLY A 89 -10.76 -10.35 -14.78
CA GLY A 89 -9.74 -10.06 -13.78
C GLY A 89 -8.82 -8.91 -14.20
N ILE A 90 -7.79 -8.71 -13.40
CA ILE A 90 -6.72 -7.73 -13.65
C ILE A 90 -5.38 -8.37 -13.35
N GLU A 91 -4.38 -8.00 -14.12
CA GLU A 91 -2.99 -8.37 -13.83
C GLU A 91 -2.40 -7.39 -12.85
N VAL A 92 -1.80 -7.91 -11.80
CA VAL A 92 -1.17 -7.10 -10.75
C VAL A 92 0.20 -7.65 -10.39
N LEU A 93 1.11 -6.74 -10.05
CA LEU A 93 2.41 -7.05 -9.48
C LEU A 93 2.36 -6.80 -7.98
N PRO A 94 2.45 -7.83 -7.10
CA PRO A 94 2.58 -7.63 -5.67
C PRO A 94 3.93 -6.96 -5.34
N VAL A 95 3.89 -5.88 -4.56
CA VAL A 95 5.09 -5.11 -4.17
C VAL A 95 5.39 -5.29 -2.70
N PHE A 96 4.38 -5.18 -1.85
CA PHE A 96 4.53 -5.24 -0.41
C PHE A 96 3.28 -5.81 0.25
N TYR A 97 3.48 -6.56 1.32
CA TYR A 97 2.42 -7.17 2.12
C TYR A 97 2.47 -6.68 3.56
N LYS A 98 1.34 -6.31 4.11
CA LYS A 98 1.20 -5.95 5.52
C LYS A 98 -0.05 -6.55 6.12
N ARG A 99 0.11 -7.30 7.21
CA ARG A 99 -1.02 -7.80 7.99
C ARG A 99 -1.28 -6.87 9.15
N GLN A 100 -2.54 -6.48 9.33
CA GLN A 100 -2.98 -5.58 10.38
C GLN A 100 -4.26 -6.09 11.03
N TYR A 101 -4.46 -5.70 12.28
CA TYR A 101 -5.70 -5.91 13.01
C TYR A 101 -6.31 -4.54 13.25
N ILE A 102 -7.49 -4.30 12.66
CA ILE A 102 -8.15 -3.00 12.67
C ILE A 102 -9.32 -3.06 13.64
N GLU A 103 -9.31 -2.16 14.61
CA GLU A 103 -10.39 -2.01 15.58
C GLU A 103 -11.47 -1.09 15.03
N TRP A 104 -12.69 -1.58 15.04
CA TRP A 104 -13.87 -0.87 14.53
C TRP A 104 -14.94 -0.76 15.61
N GLN A 105 -15.63 0.37 15.62
CA GLN A 105 -16.92 0.49 16.31
C GLN A 105 -18.02 -0.25 15.54
N GLU A 106 -19.13 -0.56 16.20
CA GLU A 106 -20.27 -1.17 15.52
C GLU A 106 -20.85 -0.20 14.49
N ARG A 107 -21.45 -0.75 13.44
CA ARG A 107 -22.00 0.04 12.35
C ARG A 107 -23.12 0.96 12.87
N GLY A 108 -22.95 2.27 12.67
CA GLY A 108 -23.88 3.29 13.15
C GLY A 108 -23.45 3.97 14.47
N GLU A 109 -22.48 3.43 15.19
CA GLU A 109 -22.00 4.02 16.46
C GLU A 109 -20.77 4.91 16.28
N GLY A 110 -20.16 4.91 15.10
CA GLY A 110 -18.94 5.66 14.82
C GLY A 110 -18.94 6.43 13.51
N LYS A 111 -17.87 7.19 13.28
CA LYS A 111 -17.67 7.99 12.06
C LYS A 111 -17.26 7.14 10.84
N GLY A 112 -17.22 5.80 10.96
CA GLY A 112 -16.75 4.92 9.90
C GLY A 112 -15.23 4.87 9.73
N ALA A 113 -14.49 5.50 10.64
CA ALA A 113 -13.03 5.43 10.71
C ALA A 113 -12.58 4.33 11.69
N PRO A 114 -11.40 3.73 11.49
CA PRO A 114 -10.80 2.83 12.49
C PRO A 114 -10.57 3.54 13.81
N VAL A 115 -10.80 2.84 14.91
CA VAL A 115 -10.47 3.32 16.27
C VAL A 115 -8.98 3.16 16.54
N ASN A 116 -8.45 1.97 16.25
CA ASN A 116 -7.04 1.64 16.36
C ASN A 116 -6.60 0.72 15.21
N ILE A 117 -5.31 0.72 14.93
CA ILE A 117 -4.68 -0.18 13.96
C ILE A 117 -3.46 -0.82 14.62
N TYR A 118 -3.48 -2.14 14.76
CA TYR A 118 -2.38 -2.93 15.32
C TYR A 118 -1.65 -3.66 14.19
N ASN A 119 -0.33 -3.62 14.20
CA ASN A 119 0.48 -4.42 13.28
C ASN A 119 0.65 -5.85 13.81
N ALA A 120 1.10 -6.77 12.98
CA ALA A 120 1.22 -8.18 13.35
C ALA A 120 2.19 -8.46 14.51
N GLY A 121 3.10 -7.54 14.82
CA GLY A 121 4.07 -7.64 15.92
C GLY A 121 3.67 -6.86 17.18
N ASP A 122 2.56 -6.13 17.16
CA ASP A 122 2.11 -5.34 18.29
C ASP A 122 1.40 -6.24 19.34
N ASP A 123 1.23 -5.72 20.54
CA ASP A 123 0.42 -6.39 21.59
C ASP A 123 -1.06 -6.25 21.23
N ILE A 124 -1.61 -7.32 20.63
CA ILE A 124 -2.97 -7.34 20.12
C ILE A 124 -3.92 -7.66 21.27
N PRO A 125 -4.93 -6.82 21.55
CA PRO A 125 -5.88 -7.05 22.64
C PRO A 125 -6.61 -8.39 22.47
N LYS A 126 -6.89 -9.04 23.61
CA LYS A 126 -7.65 -10.29 23.62
C LYS A 126 -9.08 -10.07 23.17
N THR A 127 -9.57 -10.97 22.34
CA THR A 127 -10.93 -10.93 21.80
C THR A 127 -11.71 -12.16 22.19
N THR A 128 -13.04 -12.04 22.20
CA THR A 128 -13.99 -13.15 22.29
C THR A 128 -14.80 -13.19 20.99
N ARG A 129 -15.05 -14.40 20.48
CA ARG A 129 -15.84 -14.54 19.24
C ARG A 129 -17.33 -14.50 19.55
N ASP A 130 -18.04 -13.59 18.89
CA ASP A 130 -19.49 -13.45 19.03
C ASP A 130 -20.26 -14.40 18.07
N LYS A 131 -21.60 -14.40 18.21
CA LYS A 131 -22.49 -15.23 17.37
C LYS A 131 -22.45 -14.85 15.88
N ALA A 132 -22.01 -13.61 15.56
CA ALA A 132 -21.84 -13.13 14.19
C ALA A 132 -20.43 -13.41 13.62
N ASN A 133 -19.63 -14.23 14.34
CA ASN A 133 -18.23 -14.53 14.00
C ASN A 133 -17.30 -13.31 13.97
N LYS A 134 -17.64 -12.25 14.73
CA LYS A 134 -16.74 -11.11 14.93
C LYS A 134 -15.89 -11.32 16.18
N ASP A 135 -14.65 -10.93 16.11
CA ASP A 135 -13.73 -10.95 17.25
C ASP A 135 -13.94 -9.68 18.08
N ARG A 136 -14.67 -9.78 19.20
CA ARG A 136 -15.07 -8.67 20.09
C ARG A 136 -14.03 -8.37 21.13
N LEU A 137 -13.79 -7.08 21.32
CA LEU A 137 -13.00 -6.52 22.41
C LEU A 137 -13.87 -6.28 23.66
N ALA A 138 -13.23 -6.12 24.81
CA ALA A 138 -13.93 -5.83 26.08
C ALA A 138 -14.71 -4.51 26.07
N ASN A 139 -14.32 -3.55 25.23
CA ASN A 139 -14.98 -2.25 25.04
C ASN A 139 -16.19 -2.29 24.09
N GLY A 140 -16.57 -3.46 23.57
CA GLY A 140 -17.67 -3.63 22.62
C GLY A 140 -17.29 -3.48 21.15
N ASN A 141 -16.14 -2.91 20.84
CA ASN A 141 -15.61 -2.83 19.48
C ASN A 141 -15.28 -4.23 18.94
N TYR A 142 -15.05 -4.34 17.64
CA TYR A 142 -14.56 -5.59 17.06
C TYR A 142 -13.24 -5.40 16.34
N LEU A 143 -12.46 -6.47 16.31
CA LEU A 143 -11.15 -6.50 15.70
C LEU A 143 -11.23 -7.26 14.36
N GLU A 144 -10.86 -6.62 13.28
CA GLU A 144 -10.86 -7.19 11.95
C GLU A 144 -9.43 -7.48 11.49
N ASN A 145 -9.14 -8.76 11.25
CA ASN A 145 -7.86 -9.16 10.69
C ASN A 145 -7.85 -8.87 9.19
N THR A 146 -6.93 -8.04 8.75
CA THR A 146 -6.84 -7.53 7.39
C THR A 146 -5.46 -7.79 6.81
N ALA A 147 -5.43 -8.37 5.61
CA ALA A 147 -4.23 -8.54 4.80
C ALA A 147 -4.21 -7.46 3.71
N ASN A 148 -3.27 -6.56 3.80
CA ASN A 148 -3.09 -5.45 2.87
C ASN A 148 -1.97 -5.79 1.88
N HIS A 149 -2.33 -5.93 0.61
CA HIS A 149 -1.41 -6.11 -0.50
C HIS A 149 -1.26 -4.80 -1.25
N TYR A 150 -0.08 -4.21 -1.19
CA TYR A 150 0.30 -3.09 -2.02
C TYR A 150 0.74 -3.65 -3.36
N ILE A 151 0.09 -3.21 -4.42
CA ILE A 151 0.21 -3.78 -5.74
C ILE A 151 0.39 -2.69 -6.80
N VAL A 152 0.97 -3.07 -7.93
CA VAL A 152 0.90 -2.29 -9.16
C VAL A 152 -0.08 -2.99 -10.09
N VAL A 153 -1.14 -2.31 -10.49
CA VAL A 153 -2.05 -2.77 -11.54
C VAL A 153 -1.34 -2.57 -12.88
N LEU A 154 -1.16 -3.67 -13.61
CA LEU A 154 -0.50 -3.65 -14.91
C LEU A 154 -1.48 -3.22 -16.01
N GLY A 155 -0.98 -2.51 -17.02
CA GLY A 155 -1.76 -2.00 -18.14
C GLY A 155 -0.98 -0.98 -18.94
N LYS A 156 -1.66 -0.22 -19.79
CA LYS A 156 -1.02 0.86 -20.59
C LYS A 156 -0.38 1.94 -19.70
N SER A 157 -1.00 2.22 -18.57
CA SER A 157 -0.48 3.14 -17.54
C SER A 157 -0.52 2.42 -16.22
N PRO A 158 0.60 1.83 -15.75
CA PRO A 158 0.65 1.14 -14.48
C PRO A 158 0.28 2.09 -13.32
N THR A 159 -0.56 1.62 -12.40
CA THR A 159 -1.00 2.41 -11.22
C THR A 159 -0.80 1.61 -9.95
N THR A 160 -0.37 2.28 -8.89
CA THR A 160 -0.30 1.67 -7.56
C THR A 160 -1.70 1.59 -6.95
N ALA A 161 -1.96 0.52 -6.23
CA ALA A 161 -3.22 0.34 -5.51
C ALA A 161 -3.04 -0.52 -4.26
N LEU A 162 -4.02 -0.46 -3.37
CA LEU A 162 -4.12 -1.31 -2.19
C LEU A 162 -5.27 -2.30 -2.37
N LEU A 163 -4.97 -3.58 -2.23
CA LEU A 163 -5.95 -4.64 -2.16
C LEU A 163 -6.02 -5.15 -0.72
N SER A 164 -7.10 -4.80 -0.01
CA SER A 164 -7.34 -5.25 1.35
C SER A 164 -8.22 -6.51 1.35
N MET A 165 -7.66 -7.60 1.86
CA MET A 165 -8.37 -8.88 1.99
C MET A 165 -8.66 -9.17 3.46
N LYS A 166 -9.90 -9.55 3.77
CA LYS A 166 -10.39 -9.81 5.12
C LYS A 166 -11.34 -11.00 5.18
N ALA A 167 -11.64 -11.46 6.36
CA ALA A 167 -12.54 -12.59 6.62
C ALA A 167 -12.24 -13.80 5.70
N THR A 168 -13.16 -14.21 4.88
CA THR A 168 -13.00 -15.36 3.96
C THR A 168 -11.90 -15.17 2.92
N GLN A 169 -11.61 -13.92 2.53
CA GLN A 169 -10.57 -13.59 1.56
C GLN A 169 -9.16 -13.81 2.10
N LEU A 170 -8.97 -13.87 3.43
CA LEU A 170 -7.66 -14.15 4.03
C LEU A 170 -7.06 -15.48 3.59
N LYS A 171 -7.90 -16.47 3.30
CA LYS A 171 -7.42 -17.77 2.76
C LYS A 171 -6.80 -17.61 1.38
N THR A 172 -7.35 -16.73 0.56
CA THR A 172 -6.82 -16.41 -0.78
C THR A 172 -5.55 -15.58 -0.67
N SER A 173 -5.51 -14.61 0.24
CA SER A 173 -4.33 -13.79 0.50
C SER A 173 -3.07 -14.61 0.82
N LYS A 174 -3.20 -15.76 1.46
CA LYS A 174 -2.08 -16.64 1.80
C LYS A 174 -1.48 -17.41 0.61
N LYS A 175 -2.11 -17.33 -0.55
CA LYS A 175 -1.66 -18.00 -1.77
C LYS A 175 -0.84 -17.12 -2.70
N TRP A 176 -0.68 -15.86 -2.34
CA TRP A 176 0.04 -14.82 -3.10
C TRP A 176 1.50 -14.69 -2.70
#